data_ad6ad9e3669e1463d1fd693a52487a9c
#
_entry.id   ad6ad9e3669e1463d1fd693a52487a9c
#
_cell.length_a   1.000
_cell.length_b   1.000
_cell.length_c   1.000
_cell.angle_alpha   90.00
_cell.angle_beta   90.00
_cell.angle_gamma   90.00
#
_symmetry.space_group_name_H-M   'P 1'
#
loop_
_entity.id
_entity.type
_entity.pdbx_description
1 polymer ?
#
loop_
_entity_poly.entity_id
_entity_poly.type
_entity_poly.pdbx_seq_one_letter_code
_entity_poly.pdbx_strand_id
1 'polypeptide(L)'
;NIKRGSILGYIGENGAGKSTTIKLILGDMKKDCGEIYIFGKKIEELSEDEKKKIAFVFEDFFFPQDMNIGQVEKFHSIYYGKYWEKEIFDKLIKKFSLPNKKKISSFSRGMKMKLSLILALSHNPELLILDEATSGLDPVARDDILDILLDFIQDENKSIMISSHILSDLEKIADEIAFLHRGKLIFVENKDKLKEDYGIVSLSKEEFESLDKNSIIAVRDHKFGKECLVKKELIPQNLEVENASIEEIMVYMIKEKYDESLNI
;
A
#
# COMPACT_ATOMS: atom_id res chain seq x y z
N ASN A 1 2.63 12.14 -4.32
CA ASN A 1 3.43 12.67 -3.24
C ASN A 1 3.09 11.92 -1.95
N ILE A 2 4.10 11.56 -1.14
CA ILE A 2 3.90 10.92 0.18
C ILE A 2 4.24 11.96 1.23
N LYS A 3 3.31 12.21 2.14
CA LYS A 3 3.50 13.19 3.22
C LYS A 3 4.30 12.55 4.37
N ARG A 4 5.06 13.35 5.12
CA ARG A 4 5.67 12.91 6.36
C ARG A 4 4.56 12.59 7.38
N GLY A 5 4.81 11.61 8.23
CA GLY A 5 3.83 11.16 9.23
C GLY A 5 2.63 10.43 8.62
N SER A 6 2.70 9.95 7.35
CA SER A 6 1.56 9.31 6.71
C SER A 6 1.89 7.98 6.03
N ILE A 7 0.86 7.17 5.87
CA ILE A 7 0.86 5.90 5.15
C ILE A 7 0.11 6.07 3.84
N LEU A 8 0.81 5.90 2.72
CA LEU A 8 0.21 5.83 1.39
C LEU A 8 -0.06 4.37 1.01
N GLY A 9 -1.32 3.99 0.90
CA GLY A 9 -1.75 2.75 0.28
C GLY A 9 -1.69 2.86 -1.24
N TYR A 10 -0.86 2.03 -1.89
CA TYR A 10 -0.68 2.01 -3.34
C TYR A 10 -1.36 0.79 -3.92
N ILE A 11 -2.53 0.96 -4.49
CA ILE A 11 -3.43 -0.10 -4.90
C ILE A 11 -3.56 -0.19 -6.42
N GLY A 12 -3.90 -1.38 -6.89
CA GLY A 12 -4.12 -1.67 -8.31
C GLY A 12 -4.17 -3.17 -8.55
N GLU A 13 -4.77 -3.56 -9.66
CA GLU A 13 -4.81 -4.96 -10.07
C GLU A 13 -3.40 -5.52 -10.37
N ASN A 14 -3.30 -6.84 -10.47
CA ASN A 14 -2.05 -7.47 -10.88
C ASN A 14 -1.68 -7.03 -12.30
N GLY A 15 -0.41 -6.62 -12.48
CA GLY A 15 0.05 -6.06 -13.74
C GLY A 15 -0.25 -4.56 -13.94
N ALA A 16 -0.90 -3.88 -13.00
CA ALA A 16 -1.16 -2.44 -13.10
C ALA A 16 0.11 -1.56 -13.11
N GLY A 17 1.26 -2.09 -12.67
CA GLY A 17 2.54 -1.39 -12.65
C GLY A 17 3.04 -1.03 -11.24
N LYS A 18 2.43 -1.55 -10.16
CA LYS A 18 2.82 -1.25 -8.76
C LYS A 18 4.29 -1.54 -8.48
N SER A 19 4.73 -2.77 -8.67
CA SER A 19 6.14 -3.18 -8.44
C SER A 19 7.11 -2.49 -9.39
N THR A 20 6.69 -2.18 -10.62
CA THR A 20 7.49 -1.38 -11.56
C THR A 20 7.73 0.03 -11.01
N THR A 21 6.70 0.69 -10.50
CA THR A 21 6.82 2.01 -9.87
C THR A 21 7.76 1.95 -8.66
N ILE A 22 7.62 0.94 -7.80
CA ILE A 22 8.50 0.76 -6.63
C ILE A 22 9.95 0.56 -7.08
N LYS A 23 10.23 -0.29 -8.07
CA LYS A 23 11.59 -0.49 -8.60
C LYS A 23 12.19 0.78 -9.20
N LEU A 24 11.38 1.62 -9.86
CA LEU A 24 11.80 2.93 -10.34
C LEU A 24 12.14 3.88 -9.18
N ILE A 25 11.32 3.89 -8.12
CA ILE A 25 11.56 4.70 -6.91
C ILE A 25 12.84 4.25 -6.18
N LEU A 26 13.16 2.96 -6.19
CA LEU A 26 14.37 2.41 -5.58
C LEU A 26 15.62 2.52 -6.47
N GLY A 27 15.46 2.91 -7.74
CA GLY A 27 16.56 2.99 -8.70
C GLY A 27 17.00 1.64 -9.28
N ASP A 28 16.25 0.55 -9.02
CA ASP A 28 16.51 -0.79 -9.56
C ASP A 28 16.18 -0.88 -11.05
N MET A 29 15.36 0.05 -11.55
CA MET A 29 15.02 0.18 -12.96
C MET A 29 15.33 1.59 -13.44
N LYS A 30 15.81 1.70 -14.68
CA LYS A 30 16.02 2.99 -15.34
C LYS A 30 14.68 3.52 -15.85
N LYS A 31 14.37 4.77 -15.52
CA LYS A 31 13.21 5.48 -16.07
C LYS A 31 13.46 5.96 -17.50
N ASP A 32 12.44 5.94 -18.33
CA ASP A 32 12.50 6.47 -19.69
C ASP A 32 12.36 7.99 -19.71
N CYS A 33 11.53 8.55 -18.83
CA CYS A 33 11.28 9.98 -18.69
C CYS A 33 10.76 10.32 -17.29
N GLY A 34 10.57 11.62 -17.03
CA GLY A 34 10.07 12.10 -15.74
C GLY A 34 11.15 12.20 -14.65
N GLU A 35 10.77 12.61 -13.47
CA GLU A 35 11.65 12.82 -12.33
C GLU A 35 11.07 12.21 -11.07
N ILE A 36 11.94 11.66 -10.21
CA ILE A 36 11.58 11.08 -8.91
C ILE A 36 12.34 11.87 -7.85
N TYR A 37 11.61 12.37 -6.87
CA TYR A 37 12.16 13.12 -5.76
C TYR A 37 11.94 12.38 -4.46
N ILE A 38 12.99 12.20 -3.66
CA ILE A 38 12.94 11.65 -2.30
C ILE A 38 13.67 12.63 -1.38
N PHE A 39 13.05 12.98 -0.26
CA PHE A 39 13.56 13.99 0.67
C PHE A 39 13.87 15.35 0.00
N GLY A 40 13.11 15.72 -1.05
CA GLY A 40 13.28 16.96 -1.81
C GLY A 40 14.43 16.97 -2.81
N LYS A 41 15.15 15.85 -3.00
CA LYS A 41 16.24 15.69 -3.97
C LYS A 41 15.85 14.68 -5.05
N LYS A 42 16.42 14.82 -6.25
CA LYS A 42 16.30 13.77 -7.27
C LYS A 42 16.97 12.48 -6.77
N ILE A 43 16.41 11.35 -7.10
CA ILE A 43 16.91 10.04 -6.64
C ILE A 43 18.39 9.83 -7.04
N GLU A 44 18.78 10.33 -8.19
CA GLU A 44 20.16 10.25 -8.70
C GLU A 44 21.14 11.10 -7.90
N GLU A 45 20.65 12.08 -7.16
CA GLU A 45 21.45 13.02 -6.34
C GLU A 45 21.54 12.59 -4.87
N LEU A 46 20.86 11.51 -4.47
CA LEU A 46 20.91 11.02 -3.11
C LEU A 46 22.30 10.45 -2.78
N SER A 47 22.87 10.94 -1.70
CA SER A 47 24.09 10.36 -1.12
C SER A 47 23.84 8.97 -0.57
N GLU A 48 24.90 8.18 -0.36
CA GLU A 48 24.78 6.85 0.25
C GLU A 48 24.17 6.92 1.67
N ASP A 49 24.44 7.98 2.42
CA ASP A 49 23.83 8.19 3.74
C ASP A 49 22.31 8.47 3.64
N GLU A 50 21.87 9.19 2.62
CA GLU A 50 20.44 9.44 2.39
C GLU A 50 19.71 8.20 1.87
N LYS A 51 20.35 7.39 1.03
CA LYS A 51 19.79 6.10 0.60
C LYS A 51 19.58 5.14 1.79
N LYS A 52 20.46 5.16 2.80
CA LYS A 52 20.28 4.36 4.02
C LYS A 52 19.10 4.77 4.89
N LYS A 53 18.49 5.92 4.63
CA LYS A 53 17.23 6.36 5.26
C LYS A 53 15.98 5.79 4.59
N ILE A 54 16.16 5.03 3.50
CA ILE A 54 15.10 4.36 2.79
C ILE A 54 15.21 2.87 3.10
N ALA A 55 14.14 2.29 3.60
CA ALA A 55 14.00 0.85 3.75
C ALA A 55 13.00 0.31 2.74
N PHE A 56 13.20 -0.92 2.31
CA PHE A 56 12.25 -1.62 1.45
C PHE A 56 12.09 -3.08 1.87
N VAL A 57 10.89 -3.61 1.65
CA VAL A 57 10.57 -5.01 1.86
C VAL A 57 9.77 -5.48 0.65
N PHE A 58 10.29 -6.49 -0.05
CA PHE A 58 9.60 -7.13 -1.17
C PHE A 58 8.77 -8.33 -0.70
N GLU A 59 7.82 -8.74 -1.55
CA GLU A 59 7.03 -9.96 -1.36
C GLU A 59 7.93 -11.21 -1.23
N ASP A 60 8.99 -11.27 -2.06
CA ASP A 60 9.96 -12.35 -2.05
C ASP A 60 11.09 -12.10 -1.06
N PHE A 61 11.48 -13.16 -0.40
CA PHE A 61 12.51 -13.14 0.64
C PHE A 61 13.86 -13.65 0.08
N PHE A 62 14.82 -12.74 -0.09
CA PHE A 62 16.09 -13.02 -0.76
C PHE A 62 17.26 -13.34 0.18
N PHE A 63 17.03 -13.85 1.38
CA PHE A 63 18.13 -14.23 2.28
C PHE A 63 18.65 -15.63 1.99
N PRO A 64 19.98 -15.87 2.19
CA PRO A 64 20.53 -17.21 2.09
C PRO A 64 19.83 -18.16 3.06
N GLN A 65 19.28 -19.23 2.51
CA GLN A 65 18.42 -20.16 3.24
C GLN A 65 19.14 -20.91 4.37
N ASP A 66 20.46 -21.05 4.26
CA ASP A 66 21.31 -21.74 5.25
C ASP A 66 21.71 -20.89 6.45
N MET A 67 21.49 -19.58 6.39
CA MET A 67 21.80 -18.67 7.49
C MET A 67 20.73 -18.73 8.60
N ASN A 68 21.16 -18.38 9.82
CA ASN A 68 20.28 -18.07 10.93
C ASN A 68 20.14 -16.54 11.12
N ILE A 69 19.24 -16.11 12.01
CA ILE A 69 18.96 -14.70 12.27
C ILE A 69 20.22 -13.91 12.61
N GLY A 70 21.08 -14.44 13.51
CA GLY A 70 22.31 -13.75 13.92
C GLY A 70 23.33 -13.54 12.80
N GLN A 71 23.41 -14.47 11.84
CA GLN A 71 24.28 -14.32 10.68
C GLN A 71 23.76 -13.24 9.72
N VAL A 72 22.45 -13.20 9.49
CA VAL A 72 21.82 -12.16 8.65
C VAL A 72 21.92 -10.80 9.34
N GLU A 73 21.67 -10.72 10.62
CA GLU A 73 21.83 -9.49 11.42
C GLU A 73 23.24 -8.94 11.31
N LYS A 74 24.26 -9.80 11.46
CA LYS A 74 25.67 -9.40 11.32
C LYS A 74 25.97 -8.80 9.95
N PHE A 75 25.40 -9.35 8.88
CA PHE A 75 25.55 -8.82 7.53
C PHE A 75 24.93 -7.41 7.41
N HIS A 76 23.70 -7.23 7.90
CA HIS A 76 23.01 -5.94 7.88
C HIS A 76 23.71 -4.90 8.76
N SER A 77 24.17 -5.27 9.94
CA SER A 77 24.87 -4.36 10.84
C SER A 77 26.19 -3.84 10.25
N ILE A 78 26.90 -4.66 9.47
CA ILE A 78 28.09 -4.21 8.74
C ILE A 78 27.73 -3.25 7.62
N TYR A 79 26.67 -3.54 6.83
CA TYR A 79 26.25 -2.72 5.70
C TYR A 79 25.75 -1.35 6.14
N TYR A 80 24.87 -1.29 7.16
CA TYR A 80 24.31 -0.04 7.65
C TYR A 80 25.23 0.72 8.61
N GLY A 81 26.18 0.03 9.26
CA GLY A 81 27.20 0.63 10.13
C GLY A 81 26.59 1.47 11.25
N LYS A 82 26.89 2.77 11.29
CA LYS A 82 26.40 3.70 12.32
C LYS A 82 24.86 3.87 12.38
N TYR A 83 24.16 3.49 11.33
CA TYR A 83 22.69 3.55 11.27
C TYR A 83 22.01 2.31 11.85
N TRP A 84 22.77 1.22 12.08
CA TRP A 84 22.22 0.00 12.65
C TRP A 84 21.95 0.14 14.14
N GLU A 85 20.68 -0.04 14.53
CA GLU A 85 20.22 0.04 15.92
C GLU A 85 19.94 -1.37 16.47
N LYS A 86 20.99 -1.96 17.08
CA LYS A 86 20.93 -3.31 17.66
C LYS A 86 19.80 -3.48 18.68
N GLU A 87 19.52 -2.45 19.47
CA GLU A 87 18.46 -2.48 20.49
C GLU A 87 17.06 -2.62 19.85
N ILE A 88 16.81 -1.91 18.76
CA ILE A 88 15.55 -2.05 18.00
C ILE A 88 15.43 -3.47 17.45
N PHE A 89 16.50 -3.99 16.83
CA PHE A 89 16.53 -5.35 16.32
C PHE A 89 16.19 -6.37 17.39
N ASP A 90 16.89 -6.35 18.53
CA ASP A 90 16.71 -7.32 19.62
C ASP A 90 15.31 -7.22 20.24
N LYS A 91 14.77 -6.01 20.40
CA LYS A 91 13.41 -5.76 20.88
C LYS A 91 12.38 -6.38 19.96
N LEU A 92 12.49 -6.18 18.64
CA LEU A 92 11.55 -6.72 17.66
C LEU A 92 11.67 -8.24 17.51
N ILE A 93 12.88 -8.81 17.48
CA ILE A 93 13.08 -10.27 17.48
C ILE A 93 12.39 -10.91 18.69
N LYS A 94 12.53 -10.29 19.87
CA LYS A 94 11.88 -10.77 21.10
C LYS A 94 10.35 -10.61 21.03
N LYS A 95 9.84 -9.44 20.59
CA LYS A 95 8.41 -9.17 20.44
C LYS A 95 7.73 -10.24 19.60
N PHE A 96 8.33 -10.64 18.48
CA PHE A 96 7.77 -11.63 17.54
C PHE A 96 8.23 -13.07 17.78
N SER A 97 8.99 -13.31 18.86
CA SER A 97 9.44 -14.64 19.27
C SER A 97 10.09 -15.45 18.15
N LEU A 98 10.87 -14.79 17.26
CA LEU A 98 11.54 -15.46 16.16
C LEU A 98 12.69 -16.34 16.68
N PRO A 99 12.85 -17.59 16.17
CA PRO A 99 13.81 -18.55 16.68
C PRO A 99 15.24 -18.27 16.19
N ASN A 100 16.05 -17.59 17.01
CA ASN A 100 17.41 -17.11 16.66
C ASN A 100 18.38 -18.19 16.15
N LYS A 101 18.23 -19.46 16.60
CA LYS A 101 19.16 -20.55 16.27
C LYS A 101 18.76 -21.37 15.07
N LYS A 102 17.52 -21.25 14.60
CA LYS A 102 17.05 -22.04 13.45
C LYS A 102 17.51 -21.42 12.14
N LYS A 103 17.72 -22.26 11.12
CA LYS A 103 17.97 -21.79 9.75
C LYS A 103 16.72 -21.13 9.16
N ILE A 104 16.93 -20.09 8.35
CA ILE A 104 15.84 -19.35 7.69
C ILE A 104 15.05 -20.25 6.74
N SER A 105 15.67 -21.30 6.18
CA SER A 105 14.98 -22.32 5.38
C SER A 105 13.79 -22.96 6.10
N SER A 106 13.84 -23.05 7.45
CA SER A 106 12.78 -23.62 8.26
C SER A 106 11.65 -22.64 8.66
N PHE A 107 11.78 -21.36 8.26
CA PHE A 107 10.79 -20.34 8.62
C PHE A 107 9.56 -20.41 7.72
N SER A 108 8.38 -20.21 8.32
CA SER A 108 7.16 -19.95 7.55
C SER A 108 7.27 -18.64 6.77
N ARG A 109 6.39 -18.43 5.78
CA ARG A 109 6.32 -17.18 5.02
C ARG A 109 6.17 -15.98 5.96
N GLY A 110 5.24 -16.06 6.93
CA GLY A 110 5.04 -15.01 7.93
C GLY A 110 6.27 -14.72 8.79
N MET A 111 7.01 -15.76 9.22
CA MET A 111 8.25 -15.58 9.96
C MET A 111 9.34 -14.89 9.11
N LYS A 112 9.46 -15.25 7.84
CA LYS A 112 10.39 -14.61 6.90
C LYS A 112 10.03 -13.15 6.68
N MET A 113 8.75 -12.84 6.50
CA MET A 113 8.26 -11.48 6.32
C MET A 113 8.51 -10.62 7.57
N LYS A 114 8.21 -11.15 8.76
CA LYS A 114 8.54 -10.49 10.03
C LYS A 114 10.03 -10.19 10.15
N LEU A 115 10.90 -11.14 9.78
CA LEU A 115 12.35 -10.94 9.81
C LEU A 115 12.78 -9.85 8.81
N SER A 116 12.25 -9.84 7.57
CA SER A 116 12.53 -8.79 6.58
C SER A 116 12.18 -7.42 7.10
N LEU A 117 11.00 -7.28 7.71
CA LEU A 117 10.54 -6.02 8.26
C LEU A 117 11.38 -5.59 9.48
N ILE A 118 11.73 -6.51 10.38
CA ILE A 118 12.62 -6.23 11.51
C ILE A 118 13.97 -5.70 11.03
N LEU A 119 14.57 -6.34 10.03
CA LEU A 119 15.85 -5.90 9.47
C LEU A 119 15.74 -4.52 8.81
N ALA A 120 14.66 -4.28 8.07
CA ALA A 120 14.37 -2.99 7.45
C ALA A 120 14.19 -1.86 8.48
N LEU A 121 13.53 -2.13 9.59
CA LEU A 121 13.29 -1.13 10.64
C LEU A 121 14.51 -0.89 11.54
N SER A 122 15.44 -1.85 11.63
CA SER A 122 16.59 -1.80 12.56
C SER A 122 17.70 -0.83 12.14
N HIS A 123 17.59 -0.17 10.98
CA HIS A 123 18.47 0.95 10.63
C HIS A 123 17.75 2.31 10.68
N ASN A 124 16.58 2.36 11.33
CA ASN A 124 15.79 3.56 11.62
C ASN A 124 15.50 4.44 10.39
N PRO A 125 14.85 3.88 9.35
CA PRO A 125 14.59 4.62 8.12
C PRO A 125 13.58 5.75 8.32
N GLU A 126 13.64 6.78 7.44
CA GLU A 126 12.62 7.83 7.34
C GLU A 126 11.51 7.45 6.34
N LEU A 127 11.82 6.62 5.33
CA LEU A 127 10.87 6.12 4.34
C LEU A 127 10.92 4.59 4.29
N LEU A 128 9.78 3.96 4.52
CA LEU A 128 9.59 2.52 4.40
C LEU A 128 8.72 2.21 3.18
N ILE A 129 9.23 1.41 2.25
CA ILE A 129 8.50 0.97 1.05
C ILE A 129 8.25 -0.53 1.16
N LEU A 130 7.01 -0.94 0.98
CA LEU A 130 6.58 -2.33 1.10
C LEU A 130 5.86 -2.75 -0.18
N ASP A 131 6.33 -3.83 -0.81
CA ASP A 131 5.67 -4.41 -1.97
C ASP A 131 4.99 -5.73 -1.59
N GLU A 132 3.64 -5.71 -1.51
CA GLU A 132 2.79 -6.87 -1.21
C GLU A 132 3.17 -7.59 0.11
N ALA A 133 3.61 -6.84 1.13
CA ALA A 133 4.18 -7.39 2.37
C ALA A 133 3.21 -8.23 3.22
N THR A 134 1.90 -8.10 3.02
CA THR A 134 0.86 -8.88 3.72
C THR A 134 0.31 -10.03 2.89
N SER A 135 0.70 -10.13 1.62
CA SER A 135 0.20 -11.13 0.68
C SER A 135 0.57 -12.56 1.10
N GLY A 136 -0.43 -13.45 1.08
CA GLY A 136 -0.24 -14.88 1.39
C GLY A 136 0.15 -15.19 2.84
N LEU A 137 -0.04 -14.24 3.76
CA LEU A 137 0.12 -14.46 5.20
C LEU A 137 -1.20 -14.94 5.81
N ASP A 138 -1.07 -15.73 6.89
CA ASP A 138 -2.22 -16.01 7.74
C ASP A 138 -2.70 -14.76 8.48
N PRO A 139 -3.96 -14.71 8.98
CA PRO A 139 -4.53 -13.52 9.60
C PRO A 139 -3.73 -12.98 10.80
N VAL A 140 -3.13 -13.86 11.61
CA VAL A 140 -2.36 -13.46 12.80
C VAL A 140 -1.03 -12.81 12.38
N ALA A 141 -0.30 -13.44 11.45
CA ALA A 141 0.94 -12.88 10.93
C ALA A 141 0.72 -11.54 10.23
N ARG A 142 -0.43 -11.40 9.54
CA ARG A 142 -0.83 -10.16 8.88
C ARG A 142 -1.10 -9.04 9.88
N ASP A 143 -1.88 -9.30 10.91
CA ASP A 143 -2.19 -8.34 11.96
C ASP A 143 -0.92 -7.86 12.69
N ASP A 144 -0.02 -8.79 13.03
CA ASP A 144 1.30 -8.47 13.59
C ASP A 144 2.12 -7.50 12.69
N ILE A 145 2.07 -7.67 11.36
CA ILE A 145 2.76 -6.77 10.43
C ILE A 145 2.12 -5.37 10.45
N LEU A 146 0.78 -5.30 10.40
CA LEU A 146 0.07 -4.02 10.44
C LEU A 146 0.35 -3.26 11.74
N ASP A 147 0.39 -3.94 12.88
CA ASP A 147 0.75 -3.35 14.17
C ASP A 147 2.17 -2.77 14.18
N ILE A 148 3.14 -3.47 13.56
CA ILE A 148 4.50 -2.93 13.41
C ILE A 148 4.49 -1.63 12.60
N LEU A 149 3.73 -1.59 11.50
CA LEU A 149 3.65 -0.42 10.65
C LEU A 149 2.99 0.76 11.37
N LEU A 150 1.94 0.50 12.15
CA LEU A 150 1.30 1.51 12.99
C LEU A 150 2.24 2.02 14.11
N ASP A 151 3.01 1.15 14.74
CA ASP A 151 4.02 1.55 15.71
C ASP A 151 5.12 2.42 15.04
N PHE A 152 5.56 2.06 13.83
CA PHE A 152 6.61 2.78 13.11
C PHE A 152 6.19 4.20 12.73
N ILE A 153 4.93 4.42 12.30
CA ILE A 153 4.43 5.71 11.85
C ILE A 153 4.09 6.68 12.99
N GLN A 154 4.18 6.26 14.25
CA GLN A 154 4.01 7.18 15.39
C GLN A 154 5.05 8.31 15.42
N ASP A 155 6.18 8.13 14.74
CA ASP A 155 7.16 9.19 14.53
C ASP A 155 6.78 10.00 13.29
N GLU A 156 6.38 11.26 13.48
CA GLU A 156 5.91 12.18 12.42
C GLU A 156 6.95 12.44 11.31
N ASN A 157 8.23 12.10 11.52
CA ASN A 157 9.28 12.21 10.51
C ASN A 157 9.33 11.02 9.56
N LYS A 158 8.59 9.96 9.85
CA LYS A 158 8.57 8.72 9.08
C LYS A 158 7.42 8.70 8.09
N SER A 159 7.56 7.90 7.04
CA SER A 159 6.52 7.72 6.04
C SER A 159 6.53 6.28 5.53
N ILE A 160 5.37 5.80 5.14
CA ILE A 160 5.21 4.45 4.59
C ILE A 160 4.55 4.55 3.21
N MET A 161 5.08 3.81 2.25
CA MET A 161 4.40 3.44 1.01
C MET A 161 4.18 1.94 1.01
N ILE A 162 2.95 1.49 1.00
CA ILE A 162 2.62 0.07 0.99
C ILE A 162 1.78 -0.28 -0.23
N SER A 163 2.30 -1.15 -1.10
CA SER A 163 1.48 -1.74 -2.14
C SER A 163 0.73 -2.95 -1.59
N SER A 164 -0.54 -3.08 -1.94
CA SER A 164 -1.35 -4.26 -1.61
C SER A 164 -2.50 -4.42 -2.59
N HIS A 165 -2.90 -5.67 -2.80
CA HIS A 165 -4.18 -6.02 -3.39
C HIS A 165 -5.23 -6.39 -2.33
N ILE A 166 -4.86 -6.40 -1.05
CA ILE A 166 -5.74 -6.67 0.10
C ILE A 166 -6.21 -5.34 0.67
N LEU A 167 -7.35 -4.88 0.20
CA LEU A 167 -7.86 -3.55 0.53
C LEU A 167 -8.22 -3.39 2.01
N SER A 168 -8.68 -4.45 2.66
CA SER A 168 -8.99 -4.44 4.09
C SER A 168 -7.78 -4.09 4.97
N ASP A 169 -6.55 -4.42 4.54
CA ASP A 169 -5.35 -4.05 5.26
C ASP A 169 -5.09 -2.54 5.15
N LEU A 170 -5.21 -2.00 3.92
CA LEU A 170 -5.04 -0.57 3.68
C LEU A 170 -6.14 0.27 4.33
N GLU A 171 -7.37 -0.23 4.37
CA GLU A 171 -8.47 0.43 5.09
C GLU A 171 -8.18 0.59 6.58
N LYS A 172 -7.43 -0.35 7.18
CA LYS A 172 -7.04 -0.27 8.58
C LYS A 172 -5.96 0.79 8.83
N ILE A 173 -4.92 0.86 7.98
CA ILE A 173 -3.70 1.60 8.30
C ILE A 173 -3.40 2.81 7.40
N ALA A 174 -3.90 2.85 6.15
CA ALA A 174 -3.56 3.92 5.22
C ALA A 174 -4.31 5.24 5.55
N ASP A 175 -3.64 6.36 5.33
CA ASP A 175 -4.22 7.72 5.38
C ASP A 175 -4.70 8.15 4.00
N GLU A 176 -3.90 7.87 2.97
CA GLU A 176 -4.21 8.19 1.58
C GLU A 176 -4.15 6.93 0.72
N ILE A 177 -4.98 6.88 -0.29
CA ILE A 177 -5.03 5.80 -1.28
C ILE A 177 -4.66 6.35 -2.65
N ALA A 178 -3.63 5.76 -3.25
CA ALA A 178 -3.25 5.98 -4.64
C ALA A 178 -3.67 4.77 -5.48
N PHE A 179 -4.58 4.98 -6.43
CA PHE A 179 -5.11 3.93 -7.27
C PHE A 179 -4.49 3.93 -8.66
N LEU A 180 -3.82 2.83 -9.00
CA LEU A 180 -3.18 2.58 -10.28
C LEU A 180 -3.98 1.58 -11.12
N HIS A 181 -4.29 1.93 -12.35
CA HIS A 181 -4.93 1.04 -13.32
C HIS A 181 -4.21 1.11 -14.67
N ARG A 182 -3.77 -0.02 -15.21
CA ARG A 182 -3.06 -0.13 -16.52
C ARG A 182 -1.96 0.91 -16.72
N GLY A 183 -1.10 1.09 -15.71
CA GLY A 183 0.00 2.07 -15.73
C GLY A 183 -0.40 3.53 -15.56
N LYS A 184 -1.67 3.84 -15.32
CA LYS A 184 -2.15 5.20 -15.09
C LYS A 184 -2.61 5.38 -13.65
N LEU A 185 -2.16 6.46 -13.02
CA LEU A 185 -2.66 6.88 -11.72
C LEU A 185 -4.05 7.50 -11.91
N ILE A 186 -5.06 6.86 -11.33
CA ILE A 186 -6.46 7.26 -11.47
C ILE A 186 -6.79 8.37 -10.48
N PHE A 187 -6.43 8.17 -9.21
CA PHE A 187 -6.56 9.18 -8.16
C PHE A 187 -5.53 8.97 -7.04
N VAL A 188 -5.32 10.01 -6.25
CA VAL A 188 -4.71 9.95 -4.92
C VAL A 188 -5.62 10.76 -4.01
N GLU A 189 -6.22 10.12 -3.02
CA GLU A 189 -7.19 10.77 -2.14
C GLU A 189 -7.08 10.23 -0.72
N ASN A 190 -7.49 11.03 0.26
CA ASN A 190 -7.64 10.60 1.63
C ASN A 190 -8.69 9.48 1.72
N LYS A 191 -8.39 8.44 2.50
CA LYS A 191 -9.24 7.26 2.66
C LYS A 191 -10.63 7.59 3.20
N ASP A 192 -10.70 8.43 4.22
CA ASP A 192 -11.96 8.77 4.87
C ASP A 192 -12.82 9.64 3.94
N LYS A 193 -12.18 10.58 3.22
CA LYS A 193 -12.84 11.40 2.22
C LYS A 193 -13.44 10.57 1.08
N LEU A 194 -12.75 9.52 0.61
CA LEU A 194 -13.33 8.59 -0.37
C LEU A 194 -14.63 7.97 0.14
N LYS A 195 -14.68 7.57 1.41
CA LYS A 195 -15.89 6.99 2.03
C LYS A 195 -16.98 8.03 2.32
N GLU A 196 -16.60 9.28 2.56
CA GLU A 196 -17.53 10.39 2.76
C GLU A 196 -18.16 10.84 1.45
N ASP A 197 -17.35 11.00 0.40
CA ASP A 197 -17.78 11.58 -0.87
C ASP A 197 -18.61 10.61 -1.73
N TYR A 198 -18.32 9.29 -1.66
CA TYR A 198 -18.94 8.28 -2.53
C TYR A 198 -19.85 7.33 -1.78
N GLY A 199 -20.93 6.91 -2.46
CA GLY A 199 -21.85 5.90 -1.96
C GLY A 199 -22.47 5.10 -3.08
N ILE A 200 -23.20 4.05 -2.72
CA ILE A 200 -23.93 3.20 -3.64
C ILE A 200 -25.43 3.45 -3.45
N VAL A 201 -26.15 3.60 -4.56
CA VAL A 201 -27.59 3.72 -4.56
C VAL A 201 -28.21 2.74 -5.54
N SER A 202 -29.25 2.04 -5.09
CA SER A 202 -30.06 1.16 -5.95
C SER A 202 -31.29 1.93 -6.43
N LEU A 203 -31.45 2.04 -7.74
CA LEU A 203 -32.47 2.86 -8.39
C LEU A 203 -33.34 2.03 -9.31
N SER A 204 -34.64 2.29 -9.33
CA SER A 204 -35.52 1.89 -10.42
C SER A 204 -35.14 2.61 -11.72
N LYS A 205 -35.67 2.18 -12.86
CA LYS A 205 -35.42 2.87 -14.13
C LYS A 205 -35.90 4.31 -14.11
N GLU A 206 -37.05 4.56 -13.51
CA GLU A 206 -37.69 5.89 -13.42
C GLU A 206 -36.85 6.83 -12.54
N GLU A 207 -36.41 6.36 -11.38
CA GLU A 207 -35.51 7.13 -10.50
C GLU A 207 -34.19 7.45 -11.17
N PHE A 208 -33.59 6.50 -11.86
CA PHE A 208 -32.31 6.68 -12.59
C PHE A 208 -32.44 7.74 -13.69
N GLU A 209 -33.59 7.78 -14.44
CA GLU A 209 -33.83 8.78 -15.48
C GLU A 209 -34.02 10.19 -14.90
N SER A 210 -34.56 10.29 -13.69
CA SER A 210 -34.79 11.56 -13.00
C SER A 210 -33.57 12.12 -12.28
N LEU A 211 -32.55 11.30 -12.05
CA LEU A 211 -31.36 11.70 -11.31
C LEU A 211 -30.42 12.56 -12.17
N ASP A 212 -29.77 13.55 -11.53
CA ASP A 212 -28.73 14.35 -12.19
C ASP A 212 -27.54 13.44 -12.60
N LYS A 213 -27.24 13.41 -13.89
CA LYS A 213 -26.16 12.59 -14.44
C LYS A 213 -24.78 12.96 -13.88
N ASN A 214 -24.59 14.20 -13.42
CA ASN A 214 -23.35 14.65 -12.78
C ASN A 214 -23.11 14.00 -11.41
N SER A 215 -24.16 13.48 -10.77
CA SER A 215 -24.06 12.75 -9.50
C SER A 215 -23.58 11.32 -9.68
N ILE A 216 -23.68 10.76 -10.89
CA ILE A 216 -23.40 9.36 -11.20
C ILE A 216 -21.97 9.22 -11.70
N ILE A 217 -21.19 8.37 -11.05
CA ILE A 217 -19.79 8.05 -11.41
C ILE A 217 -19.72 6.81 -12.28
N ALA A 218 -20.49 5.78 -11.91
CA ALA A 218 -20.54 4.52 -12.65
C ALA A 218 -21.88 3.81 -12.43
N VAL A 219 -22.26 2.95 -13.37
CA VAL A 219 -23.55 2.26 -13.36
C VAL A 219 -23.38 0.78 -13.60
N ARG A 220 -24.05 -0.03 -12.80
CA ARG A 220 -24.17 -1.46 -13.00
C ARG A 220 -25.65 -1.84 -13.20
N ASP A 221 -25.94 -2.51 -14.31
CA ASP A 221 -27.30 -2.99 -14.57
C ASP A 221 -27.60 -4.24 -13.75
N HIS A 222 -28.75 -4.27 -13.09
CA HIS A 222 -29.29 -5.42 -12.39
C HIS A 222 -30.66 -5.80 -12.94
N LYS A 223 -31.10 -7.02 -12.62
CA LYS A 223 -32.38 -7.55 -13.10
C LYS A 223 -33.59 -6.67 -12.72
N PHE A 224 -33.50 -5.94 -11.62
CA PHE A 224 -34.60 -5.15 -11.05
C PHE A 224 -34.36 -3.63 -11.06
N GLY A 225 -33.27 -3.15 -11.66
CA GLY A 225 -32.92 -1.73 -11.67
C GLY A 225 -31.45 -1.49 -11.97
N LYS A 226 -30.96 -0.35 -11.51
CA LYS A 226 -29.56 0.05 -11.67
C LYS A 226 -28.94 0.31 -10.30
N GLU A 227 -27.71 -0.16 -10.12
CA GLU A 227 -26.89 0.15 -8.97
C GLU A 227 -25.81 1.15 -9.41
N CYS A 228 -25.75 2.28 -8.75
CA CYS A 228 -24.90 3.39 -9.18
C CYS A 228 -23.90 3.76 -8.08
N LEU A 229 -22.63 3.94 -8.45
CA LEU A 229 -21.70 4.69 -7.63
C LEU A 229 -21.98 6.18 -7.84
N VAL A 230 -22.22 6.91 -6.77
CA VAL A 230 -22.66 8.31 -6.79
C VAL A 230 -21.82 9.18 -5.87
N LYS A 231 -21.82 10.50 -6.18
CA LYS A 231 -21.34 11.52 -5.24
C LYS A 231 -22.46 11.85 -4.26
N LYS A 232 -22.26 11.53 -2.98
CA LYS A 232 -23.29 11.69 -1.93
C LYS A 232 -23.82 13.12 -1.81
N GLU A 233 -22.95 14.12 -1.99
CA GLU A 233 -23.33 15.55 -1.92
C GLU A 233 -24.37 15.99 -2.96
N LEU A 234 -24.46 15.25 -4.08
CA LEU A 234 -25.36 15.59 -5.19
C LEU A 234 -26.64 14.74 -5.20
N ILE A 235 -26.81 13.84 -4.22
CA ILE A 235 -27.97 12.96 -4.16
C ILE A 235 -29.10 13.57 -3.33
N PRO A 236 -30.35 13.54 -3.81
CA PRO A 236 -31.52 13.99 -3.05
C PRO A 236 -31.68 13.19 -1.75
N GLN A 237 -32.07 13.87 -0.66
CA GLN A 237 -32.22 13.29 0.68
C GLN A 237 -33.26 12.17 0.82
N ASN A 238 -34.18 12.06 -0.15
CA ASN A 238 -35.19 11.01 -0.18
C ASN A 238 -34.70 9.67 -0.73
N LEU A 239 -33.46 9.59 -1.25
CA LEU A 239 -32.85 8.35 -1.70
C LEU A 239 -31.92 7.79 -0.62
N GLU A 240 -32.05 6.52 -0.37
CA GLU A 240 -31.16 5.82 0.56
C GLU A 240 -29.81 5.51 -0.12
N VAL A 241 -28.74 6.08 0.41
CA VAL A 241 -27.38 5.90 -0.11
C VAL A 241 -26.59 5.05 0.88
N GLU A 242 -26.15 3.88 0.45
CA GLU A 242 -25.29 3.01 1.21
C GLU A 242 -23.82 3.49 1.15
N ASN A 243 -23.08 3.23 2.23
CA ASN A 243 -21.64 3.55 2.26
C ASN A 243 -20.87 2.58 1.36
N ALA A 244 -20.14 3.12 0.40
CA ALA A 244 -19.27 2.33 -0.45
C ALA A 244 -17.95 2.00 0.26
N SER A 245 -17.49 0.76 0.15
CA SER A 245 -16.11 0.37 0.49
C SER A 245 -15.13 0.92 -0.56
N ILE A 246 -13.85 1.02 -0.22
CA ILE A 246 -12.82 1.43 -1.19
C ILE A 246 -12.76 0.45 -2.37
N GLU A 247 -12.99 -0.84 -2.11
CA GLU A 247 -13.03 -1.87 -3.16
C GLU A 247 -14.16 -1.60 -4.16
N GLU A 248 -15.36 -1.32 -3.69
CA GLU A 248 -16.50 -1.00 -4.55
C GLU A 248 -16.24 0.25 -5.36
N ILE A 249 -15.75 1.34 -4.74
CA ILE A 249 -15.39 2.58 -5.43
C ILE A 249 -14.43 2.29 -6.59
N MET A 250 -13.37 1.51 -6.34
CA MET A 250 -12.39 1.14 -7.36
C MET A 250 -13.01 0.32 -8.50
N VAL A 251 -13.77 -0.72 -8.16
CA VAL A 251 -14.41 -1.61 -9.15
C VAL A 251 -15.34 -0.83 -10.07
N TYR A 252 -16.12 0.09 -9.50
CA TYR A 252 -17.00 0.95 -10.30
C TYR A 252 -16.22 1.90 -11.20
N MET A 253 -15.17 2.55 -10.69
CA MET A 253 -14.35 3.48 -11.47
C MET A 253 -13.58 2.79 -12.63
N ILE A 254 -13.19 1.52 -12.46
CA ILE A 254 -12.57 0.74 -13.54
C ILE A 254 -13.58 0.41 -14.64
N LYS A 255 -14.77 -0.03 -14.26
CA LYS A 255 -15.79 -0.48 -15.22
C LYS A 255 -16.27 0.64 -16.12
N GLU A 256 -16.50 1.83 -15.58
CA GLU A 256 -16.92 2.98 -16.38
C GLU A 256 -15.87 3.39 -17.41
N LYS A 257 -14.58 3.46 -17.01
CA LYS A 257 -13.48 3.76 -17.93
C LYS A 257 -13.23 2.66 -18.96
N TYR A 258 -13.66 1.44 -18.67
CA TYR A 258 -13.57 0.33 -19.63
C TYR A 258 -14.61 0.47 -20.74
N ASP A 259 -15.83 0.93 -20.40
CA ASP A 259 -16.92 1.11 -21.38
C ASP A 259 -16.66 2.31 -22.31
N GLU A 260 -16.06 3.38 -21.82
CA GLU A 260 -15.62 4.51 -22.68
C GLU A 260 -14.61 4.09 -23.76
N SER A 261 -13.81 3.05 -23.49
CA SER A 261 -12.83 2.52 -24.45
C SER A 261 -13.41 1.58 -25.51
N LEU A 262 -14.65 1.10 -25.32
CA LEU A 262 -15.39 0.24 -26.26
C LEU A 262 -16.24 1.03 -27.26
N ASN A 263 -16.35 2.35 -27.06
CA ASN A 263 -17.10 3.24 -27.95
C ASN A 263 -16.22 3.98 -28.98
N ILE A 264 -15.16 3.30 -29.46
CA ILE A 264 -14.34 3.73 -30.62
C ILE A 264 -14.52 2.74 -31.77
#